data_ccea49602e3d1a4b8e9e40994459d012
#
_entry.id   ccea49602e3d1a4b8e9e40994459d012
#
_cell.length_a   1.000
_cell.length_b   1.000
_cell.length_c   1.000
_cell.angle_alpha   90.00
_cell.angle_beta   90.00
_cell.angle_gamma   90.00
#
_symmetry.space_group_name_H-M   'P 1'
#
loop_
_entity.id
_entity.type
_entity.pdbx_description
1 polymer ?
#
loop_
_entity_poly.entity_id
_entity_poly.type
_entity_poly.pdbx_seq_one_letter_code
_entity_poly.pdbx_strand_id
1 'polypeptide(L)'
;MPLATNESQLVEIAVTGNISPPTLRYPGYTLDDKGVGRVLPGMAGVVYNARVGDAAFGWAGDHVEPGVSIANPDNAAEFALHYLTCMGNKAVVTSGMGKGAEGIVTGEHARLLVDFSPDVHDLLCVGDSIQIIACGRGLELTDYPQITLKKSSPQLINGIPFEVISDTKIRVPVTTVLPPRIMGSGAELNSEYVDQDLMSGDRALMAELGIDQMKLGDLVVIPDADHRFGRTYRKGAVTIALCIHGDSVMIGHGPGILTLMTCPESCIEWIIDPKANIANYFNIREMA
;
A
#
# COMPACT_ATOMS: atom_id res chain seq x y z
N MET A 1 19.50 -14.18 -0.88
CA MET A 1 19.69 -14.32 0.60
C MET A 1 18.94 -13.18 1.24
N PRO A 2 18.34 -13.35 2.44
CA PRO A 2 17.74 -12.24 3.14
C PRO A 2 18.79 -11.14 3.40
N LEU A 3 18.36 -9.88 3.30
CA LEU A 3 19.22 -8.73 3.62
C LEU A 3 19.38 -8.64 5.14
N ALA A 4 20.56 -8.21 5.61
CA ALA A 4 20.79 -7.99 7.03
C ALA A 4 20.00 -6.76 7.52
N THR A 5 19.35 -6.89 8.68
CA THR A 5 18.51 -5.85 9.29
C THR A 5 18.76 -5.74 10.78
N ASN A 6 18.29 -4.64 11.38
CA ASN A 6 18.26 -4.45 12.85
C ASN A 6 16.98 -5.02 13.49
N GLU A 7 16.30 -5.99 12.90
CA GLU A 7 15.01 -6.54 13.34
C GLU A 7 14.97 -6.88 14.84
N SER A 8 16.05 -7.45 15.39
CA SER A 8 16.12 -7.82 16.81
C SER A 8 16.08 -6.63 17.79
N GLN A 9 16.17 -5.41 17.30
CA GLN A 9 16.12 -4.17 18.09
C GLN A 9 14.76 -3.48 18.02
N LEU A 10 13.83 -3.98 17.19
CA LEU A 10 12.53 -3.35 16.99
C LEU A 10 11.62 -3.55 18.19
N VAL A 11 10.81 -2.52 18.45
CA VAL A 11 9.72 -2.60 19.43
C VAL A 11 8.47 -3.08 18.74
N GLU A 12 7.82 -4.08 19.32
CA GLU A 12 6.47 -4.50 18.95
C GLU A 12 5.47 -3.85 19.90
N ILE A 13 4.44 -3.21 19.34
CA ILE A 13 3.40 -2.53 20.12
C ILE A 13 2.01 -2.81 19.54
N ALA A 14 1.02 -2.97 20.40
CA ALA A 14 -0.36 -3.10 19.97
C ALA A 14 -0.95 -1.73 19.64
N VAL A 15 -1.53 -1.59 18.45
CA VAL A 15 -2.41 -0.48 18.06
C VAL A 15 -3.77 -1.03 17.66
N THR A 16 -4.82 -0.22 17.74
CA THR A 16 -6.18 -0.68 17.50
C THR A 16 -6.95 0.24 16.58
N GLY A 17 -7.84 -0.33 15.80
CA GLY A 17 -8.84 0.38 15.02
C GLY A 17 -10.15 -0.40 14.98
N ASN A 18 -11.19 0.24 14.49
CA ASN A 18 -12.50 -0.38 14.27
C ASN A 18 -12.78 -0.41 12.76
N ILE A 19 -13.47 -1.43 12.28
CA ILE A 19 -13.94 -1.48 10.90
C ILE A 19 -14.80 -0.23 10.63
N SER A 20 -14.34 0.60 9.73
CA SER A 20 -14.97 1.87 9.38
C SER A 20 -16.24 1.66 8.56
N PRO A 21 -17.28 2.47 8.70
CA PRO A 21 -18.39 2.46 7.77
C PRO A 21 -17.93 2.90 6.37
N PRO A 22 -18.57 2.40 5.30
CA PRO A 22 -18.35 2.93 3.95
C PRO A 22 -18.54 4.44 3.91
N THR A 23 -17.68 5.15 3.16
CA THR A 23 -17.75 6.60 3.03
C THR A 23 -17.84 7.00 1.56
N LEU A 24 -18.46 8.16 1.32
CA LEU A 24 -18.37 8.88 0.05
C LEU A 24 -17.50 10.12 0.26
N ARG A 25 -16.61 10.39 -0.67
CA ARG A 25 -15.67 11.52 -0.58
C ARG A 25 -16.40 12.87 -0.51
N TYR A 26 -17.49 13.01 -1.25
CA TYR A 26 -18.32 14.21 -1.26
C TYR A 26 -19.80 13.86 -1.08
N PRO A 27 -20.57 14.70 -0.40
CA PRO A 27 -22.03 14.53 -0.37
C PRO A 27 -22.63 14.79 -1.75
N GLY A 28 -23.48 13.86 -2.20
CA GLY A 28 -24.18 13.93 -3.48
C GLY A 28 -23.49 13.09 -4.56
N TYR A 29 -22.41 13.57 -5.15
CA TYR A 29 -21.68 12.84 -6.21
C TYR A 29 -20.26 13.37 -6.40
N THR A 30 -19.40 12.56 -7.02
CA THR A 30 -18.07 12.93 -7.52
C THR A 30 -18.18 13.16 -9.03
N LEU A 31 -17.48 14.16 -9.56
CA LEU A 31 -17.39 14.40 -11.00
C LEU A 31 -16.24 13.53 -11.57
N ASP A 32 -16.54 12.83 -12.67
CA ASP A 32 -15.51 12.15 -13.45
C ASP A 32 -14.74 13.13 -14.37
N ASP A 33 -13.77 12.62 -15.12
CA ASP A 33 -12.92 13.37 -16.07
C ASP A 33 -13.71 14.02 -17.22
N LYS A 34 -14.99 13.62 -17.41
CA LYS A 34 -15.91 14.19 -18.40
C LYS A 34 -16.95 15.13 -17.80
N GLY A 35 -16.85 15.40 -16.49
CA GLY A 35 -17.80 16.23 -15.77
C GLY A 35 -19.14 15.54 -15.49
N VAL A 36 -19.20 14.19 -15.59
CA VAL A 36 -20.40 13.42 -15.26
C VAL A 36 -20.41 13.10 -13.78
N GLY A 37 -21.54 13.36 -13.12
CA GLY A 37 -21.74 13.02 -11.69
C GLY A 37 -21.81 11.52 -11.48
N ARG A 38 -21.02 11.01 -10.54
CA ARG A 38 -20.93 9.60 -10.16
C ARG A 38 -21.17 9.44 -8.66
N VAL A 39 -21.84 8.36 -8.27
CA VAL A 39 -21.91 7.87 -6.89
C VAL A 39 -21.41 6.45 -6.94
N LEU A 40 -20.15 6.25 -6.53
CA LEU A 40 -19.46 4.97 -6.66
C LEU A 40 -18.95 4.51 -5.28
N PRO A 41 -19.07 3.20 -4.97
CA PRO A 41 -18.48 2.65 -3.77
C PRO A 41 -16.96 2.49 -3.93
N GLY A 42 -16.24 2.36 -2.81
CA GLY A 42 -14.82 2.02 -2.86
C GLY A 42 -14.08 2.28 -1.56
N MET A 43 -14.44 3.34 -0.85
CA MET A 43 -13.74 3.77 0.36
C MET A 43 -14.38 3.21 1.63
N ALA A 44 -13.55 2.60 2.47
CA ALA A 44 -13.88 2.03 3.77
C ALA A 44 -14.86 0.84 3.75
N GLY A 45 -15.11 0.27 4.92
CA GLY A 45 -15.99 -0.87 5.11
C GLY A 45 -15.31 -2.23 4.95
N VAL A 46 -16.11 -3.21 4.62
CA VAL A 46 -15.70 -4.55 4.20
C VAL A 46 -16.01 -4.69 2.71
N VAL A 47 -14.99 -4.87 1.90
CA VAL A 47 -15.11 -5.07 0.44
C VAL A 47 -14.97 -6.57 0.17
N TYR A 48 -16.08 -7.20 -0.25
CA TYR A 48 -16.16 -8.66 -0.38
C TYR A 48 -15.51 -9.22 -1.64
N ASN A 49 -15.44 -8.42 -2.70
CA ASN A 49 -15.09 -8.88 -4.04
C ASN A 49 -13.85 -8.20 -4.65
N ALA A 50 -13.16 -7.34 -3.91
CA ALA A 50 -11.87 -6.80 -4.28
C ALA A 50 -10.83 -7.08 -3.19
N ARG A 51 -9.75 -7.74 -3.56
CA ARG A 51 -8.69 -8.19 -2.64
C ARG A 51 -7.31 -7.94 -3.24
N VAL A 52 -6.30 -7.99 -2.41
CA VAL A 52 -4.90 -7.98 -2.85
C VAL A 52 -4.69 -9.04 -3.95
N GLY A 53 -4.08 -8.65 -5.06
CA GLY A 53 -3.88 -9.45 -6.27
C GLY A 53 -4.98 -9.31 -7.33
N ASP A 54 -6.10 -8.64 -7.06
CA ASP A 54 -7.07 -8.28 -8.09
C ASP A 54 -6.60 -7.06 -8.89
N ALA A 55 -7.18 -6.85 -10.08
CA ALA A 55 -6.86 -5.72 -10.91
C ALA A 55 -7.08 -4.39 -10.16
N ALA A 56 -6.15 -3.44 -10.30
CA ALA A 56 -6.32 -2.09 -9.76
C ALA A 56 -7.28 -1.25 -10.62
N PHE A 57 -7.50 -1.64 -11.87
CA PHE A 57 -8.35 -0.97 -12.84
C PHE A 57 -9.62 -1.76 -13.17
N GLY A 58 -10.61 -1.08 -13.75
CA GLY A 58 -11.81 -1.72 -14.32
C GLY A 58 -12.97 -1.88 -13.34
N TRP A 59 -12.86 -1.45 -12.11
CA TRP A 59 -13.94 -1.45 -11.13
C TRP A 59 -14.97 -0.36 -11.43
N ALA A 60 -16.25 -0.67 -11.26
CA ALA A 60 -17.30 0.35 -11.14
C ALA A 60 -17.27 0.93 -9.71
N GLY A 61 -16.14 1.52 -9.34
CA GLY A 61 -15.80 2.00 -8.02
C GLY A 61 -14.94 3.27 -8.10
N ASP A 62 -14.67 3.85 -6.95
CA ASP A 62 -13.81 5.02 -6.79
C ASP A 62 -12.88 4.82 -5.59
N HIS A 63 -11.56 4.78 -5.81
CA HIS A 63 -10.56 4.45 -4.79
C HIS A 63 -10.89 3.14 -4.05
N VAL A 64 -11.14 2.05 -4.79
CA VAL A 64 -11.54 0.79 -4.16
C VAL A 64 -10.45 0.30 -3.20
N GLU A 65 -10.74 0.35 -1.90
CA GLU A 65 -9.90 -0.16 -0.83
C GLU A 65 -10.12 -1.68 -0.68
N PRO A 66 -9.11 -2.55 -0.94
CA PRO A 66 -9.30 -3.99 -0.89
C PRO A 66 -9.46 -4.50 0.54
N GLY A 67 -10.29 -5.50 0.74
CA GLY A 67 -10.46 -6.18 2.02
C GLY A 67 -11.20 -5.36 3.06
N VAL A 68 -10.57 -5.06 4.18
CA VAL A 68 -11.18 -4.43 5.36
C VAL A 68 -10.47 -3.15 5.71
N SER A 69 -11.21 -2.05 5.83
CA SER A 69 -10.68 -0.74 6.19
C SER A 69 -10.96 -0.41 7.65
N ILE A 70 -9.93 -0.03 8.40
CA ILE A 70 -10.04 0.30 9.82
C ILE A 70 -9.54 1.69 10.14
N ALA A 71 -10.14 2.32 11.15
CA ALA A 71 -9.75 3.61 11.70
C ALA A 71 -9.99 3.66 13.20
N ASN A 72 -9.37 4.62 13.89
CA ASN A 72 -9.62 4.86 15.30
C ASN A 72 -10.34 6.21 15.51
N PRO A 73 -11.42 6.27 16.29
CA PRO A 73 -12.14 7.52 16.52
C PRO A 73 -11.39 8.55 17.38
N ASP A 74 -10.38 8.13 18.15
CA ASP A 74 -9.49 9.04 18.87
C ASP A 74 -8.33 9.47 17.97
N ASN A 75 -8.14 10.78 17.79
CA ASN A 75 -7.14 11.31 16.86
C ASN A 75 -5.69 10.88 17.20
N ALA A 76 -5.33 10.80 18.47
CA ALA A 76 -3.97 10.41 18.86
C ALA A 76 -3.74 8.92 18.60
N ALA A 77 -4.75 8.08 18.86
CA ALA A 77 -4.72 6.67 18.54
C ALA A 77 -4.80 6.41 17.03
N GLU A 78 -5.52 7.24 16.26
CA GLU A 78 -5.53 7.19 14.80
C GLU A 78 -4.13 7.47 14.21
N PHE A 79 -3.44 8.50 14.71
CA PHE A 79 -2.05 8.74 14.33
C PHE A 79 -1.16 7.54 14.69
N ALA A 80 -1.31 6.97 15.88
CA ALA A 80 -0.55 5.78 16.26
C ALA A 80 -0.86 4.58 15.35
N LEU A 81 -2.14 4.35 15.01
CA LEU A 81 -2.57 3.32 14.09
C LEU A 81 -1.89 3.47 12.73
N HIS A 82 -1.90 4.67 12.17
CA HIS A 82 -1.28 4.95 10.87
C HIS A 82 0.25 4.93 10.94
N TYR A 83 0.88 5.67 11.86
CA TYR A 83 2.33 5.86 11.84
C TYR A 83 3.14 4.66 12.34
N LEU A 84 2.59 3.85 13.24
CA LEU A 84 3.31 2.69 13.81
C LEU A 84 3.11 1.42 12.98
N THR A 85 1.99 1.30 12.27
CA THR A 85 1.70 0.12 11.46
C THR A 85 2.53 0.10 10.18
N CYS A 86 3.03 -1.09 9.84
CA CYS A 86 3.77 -1.37 8.63
C CYS A 86 3.09 -2.48 7.81
N MET A 87 3.32 -2.49 6.50
CA MET A 87 2.80 -3.53 5.61
C MET A 87 3.36 -4.89 6.02
N GLY A 88 2.49 -5.89 6.16
CA GLY A 88 2.84 -7.21 6.66
C GLY A 88 2.63 -7.39 8.17
N ASN A 89 2.23 -6.37 8.93
CA ASN A 89 1.91 -6.53 10.33
C ASN A 89 0.67 -7.42 10.53
N LYS A 90 0.70 -8.25 11.56
CA LYS A 90 -0.40 -9.13 11.93
C LYS A 90 -1.58 -8.34 12.50
N ALA A 91 -2.77 -8.66 12.03
CA ALA A 91 -4.04 -8.15 12.53
C ALA A 91 -4.82 -9.25 13.23
N VAL A 92 -5.55 -8.91 14.29
CA VAL A 92 -6.41 -9.86 15.02
C VAL A 92 -7.76 -9.19 15.32
N VAL A 93 -8.85 -9.81 14.92
CA VAL A 93 -10.20 -9.37 15.29
C VAL A 93 -10.42 -9.60 16.78
N THR A 94 -10.79 -8.56 17.53
CA THR A 94 -10.93 -8.62 19.00
C THR A 94 -12.38 -8.58 19.48
N SER A 95 -13.34 -8.25 18.60
CA SER A 95 -14.78 -8.23 18.89
C SER A 95 -15.62 -8.90 17.80
N GLY A 96 -16.93 -8.96 18.00
CA GLY A 96 -17.87 -9.52 17.04
C GLY A 96 -17.76 -11.03 16.83
N MET A 97 -18.42 -11.51 15.76
CA MET A 97 -18.46 -12.94 15.44
C MET A 97 -17.13 -13.47 14.90
N GLY A 98 -16.35 -12.59 14.26
CA GLY A 98 -15.01 -12.91 13.75
C GLY A 98 -13.91 -12.90 14.81
N LYS A 99 -14.22 -12.71 16.10
CA LYS A 99 -13.22 -12.63 17.17
C LYS A 99 -12.23 -13.78 17.16
N GLY A 100 -10.94 -13.45 17.14
CA GLY A 100 -9.82 -14.40 17.06
C GLY A 100 -9.35 -14.68 15.63
N ALA A 101 -10.08 -14.24 14.60
CA ALA A 101 -9.60 -14.34 13.23
C ALA A 101 -8.36 -13.49 13.03
N GLU A 102 -7.41 -14.01 12.26
CA GLU A 102 -6.14 -13.37 11.95
C GLU A 102 -6.14 -12.86 10.52
N GLY A 103 -5.55 -11.69 10.32
CA GLY A 103 -5.37 -11.04 9.03
C GLY A 103 -3.99 -10.38 8.94
N ILE A 104 -3.74 -9.70 7.86
CA ILE A 104 -2.47 -9.04 7.57
C ILE A 104 -2.69 -7.64 7.00
N VAL A 105 -1.88 -6.69 7.43
CA VAL A 105 -1.93 -5.31 6.91
C VAL A 105 -1.35 -5.29 5.51
N THR A 106 -2.12 -4.76 4.56
CA THR A 106 -1.81 -4.78 3.13
C THR A 106 -1.76 -3.41 2.48
N GLY A 107 -2.20 -2.38 3.16
CA GLY A 107 -2.23 -1.04 2.59
C GLY A 107 -2.60 0.03 3.62
N GLU A 108 -2.47 1.26 3.19
CA GLU A 108 -2.88 2.45 3.92
C GLU A 108 -3.26 3.54 2.93
N HIS A 109 -4.47 4.02 3.05
CA HIS A 109 -5.02 5.13 2.29
C HIS A 109 -5.61 6.14 3.29
N ALA A 110 -6.88 6.54 3.17
CA ALA A 110 -7.57 7.28 4.24
C ALA A 110 -7.88 6.39 5.46
N ARG A 111 -7.62 5.08 5.36
CA ARG A 111 -7.82 4.06 6.39
C ARG A 111 -6.66 3.06 6.31
N LEU A 112 -6.42 2.33 7.38
CA LEU A 112 -5.53 1.18 7.32
C LEU A 112 -6.27 0.00 6.71
N LEU A 113 -5.63 -0.71 5.77
CA LEU A 113 -6.23 -1.80 5.01
C LEU A 113 -5.69 -3.15 5.51
N VAL A 114 -6.60 -4.07 5.76
CA VAL A 114 -6.29 -5.41 6.28
C VAL A 114 -6.94 -6.48 5.40
N ASP A 115 -6.15 -7.44 4.96
CA ASP A 115 -6.67 -8.63 4.29
C ASP A 115 -6.98 -9.73 5.32
N PHE A 116 -8.15 -10.32 5.18
CA PHE A 116 -8.58 -11.54 5.87
C PHE A 116 -8.96 -12.60 4.84
N SER A 117 -8.99 -13.86 5.25
CA SER A 117 -9.51 -14.92 4.38
C SER A 117 -11.00 -14.69 4.06
N PRO A 118 -11.49 -15.12 2.87
CA PRO A 118 -12.87 -14.84 2.45
C PRO A 118 -13.94 -15.33 3.42
N ASP A 119 -13.71 -16.45 4.08
CA ASP A 119 -14.63 -17.03 5.08
C ASP A 119 -14.75 -16.18 6.36
N VAL A 120 -13.79 -15.30 6.62
CA VAL A 120 -13.84 -14.35 7.75
C VAL A 120 -14.70 -13.14 7.41
N HIS A 121 -14.75 -12.69 6.14
CA HIS A 121 -15.49 -11.48 5.75
C HIS A 121 -16.97 -11.53 6.16
N ASP A 122 -17.64 -12.69 6.05
CA ASP A 122 -19.04 -12.86 6.44
C ASP A 122 -19.27 -12.78 7.95
N LEU A 123 -18.22 -12.87 8.76
CA LEU A 123 -18.25 -12.77 10.21
C LEU A 123 -17.95 -11.35 10.73
N LEU A 124 -17.52 -10.44 9.83
CA LEU A 124 -17.12 -9.09 10.18
C LEU A 124 -18.26 -8.10 10.03
N CYS A 125 -18.36 -7.18 10.97
CA CYS A 125 -19.31 -6.08 10.95
C CYS A 125 -18.61 -4.73 11.10
N VAL A 126 -19.19 -3.69 10.50
CA VAL A 126 -18.79 -2.30 10.77
C VAL A 126 -18.81 -2.05 12.28
N GLY A 127 -17.72 -1.50 12.82
CA GLY A 127 -17.54 -1.25 14.23
C GLY A 127 -16.80 -2.37 14.99
N ASP A 128 -16.60 -3.55 14.39
CA ASP A 128 -15.77 -4.57 15.01
C ASP A 128 -14.35 -4.08 15.22
N SER A 129 -13.76 -4.41 16.37
CA SER A 129 -12.42 -3.97 16.77
C SER A 129 -11.35 -4.92 16.25
N ILE A 130 -10.29 -4.33 15.72
CA ILE A 130 -9.11 -5.05 15.23
C ILE A 130 -7.89 -4.50 15.93
N GLN A 131 -7.06 -5.38 16.47
CA GLN A 131 -5.74 -5.07 17.01
C GLN A 131 -4.68 -5.43 15.99
N ILE A 132 -3.73 -4.50 15.78
CA ILE A 132 -2.52 -4.74 14.97
C ILE A 132 -1.34 -4.92 15.91
N ILE A 133 -0.52 -5.92 15.66
CA ILE A 133 0.80 -6.06 16.27
C ILE A 133 1.77 -5.28 15.39
N ALA A 134 1.93 -3.99 15.69
CA ALA A 134 2.73 -3.06 14.90
C ALA A 134 4.22 -3.29 15.17
N CYS A 135 4.97 -3.57 14.12
CA CYS A 135 6.41 -3.77 14.12
C CYS A 135 6.99 -3.32 12.77
N GLY A 136 8.09 -2.57 12.80
CA GLY A 136 8.75 -2.10 11.57
C GLY A 136 9.21 -0.64 11.62
N ARG A 137 8.75 0.15 12.59
CA ARG A 137 9.27 1.51 12.79
C ARG A 137 10.69 1.46 13.30
N GLY A 138 11.60 2.15 12.57
CA GLY A 138 13.05 2.07 12.85
C GLY A 138 13.74 0.85 12.22
N LEU A 139 13.06 0.09 11.35
CA LEU A 139 13.70 -0.97 10.58
C LEU A 139 14.70 -0.36 9.58
N GLU A 140 15.90 -0.92 9.55
CA GLU A 140 17.00 -0.50 8.69
C GLU A 140 17.65 -1.72 8.01
N LEU A 141 18.11 -1.52 6.78
CA LEU A 141 19.01 -2.46 6.10
C LEU A 141 20.44 -2.13 6.56
N THR A 142 21.03 -2.96 7.43
CA THR A 142 22.32 -2.66 8.07
C THR A 142 23.48 -2.56 7.09
N ASP A 143 23.43 -3.31 6.00
CA ASP A 143 24.45 -3.31 4.95
C ASP A 143 24.21 -2.22 3.89
N TYR A 144 23.01 -1.61 3.87
CA TYR A 144 22.59 -0.59 2.89
C TYR A 144 21.94 0.63 3.58
N PRO A 145 22.66 1.35 4.46
CA PRO A 145 22.10 2.44 5.28
C PRO A 145 21.62 3.65 4.44
N GLN A 146 22.02 3.75 3.17
CA GLN A 146 21.54 4.76 2.24
C GLN A 146 20.11 4.51 1.73
N ILE A 147 19.59 3.29 1.89
CA ILE A 147 18.20 2.94 1.55
C ILE A 147 17.31 3.17 2.77
N THR A 148 16.40 4.12 2.66
CA THR A 148 15.42 4.40 3.72
C THR A 148 14.19 3.53 3.54
N LEU A 149 13.85 2.72 4.54
CA LEU A 149 12.62 1.95 4.58
C LEU A 149 11.46 2.81 5.11
N LYS A 150 10.30 2.65 4.51
CA LYS A 150 9.03 3.27 4.89
C LYS A 150 7.97 2.20 5.00
N LYS A 151 7.11 2.26 5.99
CA LYS A 151 5.93 1.36 6.10
C LYS A 151 6.20 -0.14 5.87
N SER A 152 7.45 -0.58 6.02
CA SER A 152 7.87 -1.96 5.78
C SER A 152 8.10 -2.70 7.09
N SER A 153 7.46 -3.84 7.26
CA SER A 153 7.72 -4.76 8.37
C SER A 153 8.92 -5.68 8.06
N PRO A 154 9.52 -6.30 9.08
CA PRO A 154 10.49 -7.37 8.86
C PRO A 154 9.93 -8.49 7.99
N GLN A 155 8.66 -8.87 8.17
CA GLN A 155 8.00 -9.89 7.36
C GLN A 155 7.98 -9.52 5.87
N LEU A 156 7.67 -8.26 5.53
CA LEU A 156 7.69 -7.80 4.14
C LEU A 156 9.11 -7.87 3.56
N ILE A 157 10.10 -7.32 4.27
CA ILE A 157 11.49 -7.30 3.80
C ILE A 157 12.03 -8.72 3.61
N ASN A 158 11.73 -9.64 4.52
CA ASN A 158 12.14 -11.04 4.41
C ASN A 158 11.40 -11.79 3.28
N GLY A 159 10.20 -11.33 2.89
CA GLY A 159 9.40 -11.92 1.81
C GLY A 159 9.84 -11.51 0.40
N ILE A 160 10.43 -10.34 0.23
CA ILE A 160 10.88 -9.84 -1.07
C ILE A 160 12.18 -10.56 -1.49
N PRO A 161 12.24 -11.19 -2.68
CA PRO A 161 13.44 -11.90 -3.16
C PRO A 161 14.47 -10.92 -3.73
N PHE A 162 15.13 -10.17 -2.85
CA PHE A 162 16.19 -9.24 -3.23
C PHE A 162 17.40 -9.94 -3.84
N GLU A 163 18.03 -9.31 -4.83
CA GLU A 163 19.33 -9.69 -5.36
C GLU A 163 20.40 -8.68 -4.93
N VAL A 164 21.48 -9.16 -4.31
CA VAL A 164 22.64 -8.34 -3.97
C VAL A 164 23.50 -8.16 -5.22
N ILE A 165 23.65 -6.93 -5.69
CA ILE A 165 24.44 -6.57 -6.86
C ILE A 165 25.88 -6.20 -6.45
N SER A 166 26.00 -5.41 -5.36
CA SER A 166 27.29 -5.01 -4.79
C SER A 166 27.12 -4.58 -3.33
N ASP A 167 28.20 -4.21 -2.68
CA ASP A 167 28.18 -3.67 -1.31
C ASP A 167 27.37 -2.36 -1.17
N THR A 168 26.98 -1.74 -2.27
CA THR A 168 26.22 -0.47 -2.27
C THR A 168 24.91 -0.55 -3.03
N LYS A 169 24.59 -1.70 -3.64
CA LYS A 169 23.47 -1.80 -4.56
C LYS A 169 22.72 -3.13 -4.44
N ILE A 170 21.40 -3.04 -4.36
CA ILE A 170 20.48 -4.17 -4.43
C ILE A 170 19.60 -4.07 -5.68
N ARG A 171 19.03 -5.21 -6.11
CA ARG A 171 17.98 -5.28 -7.12
C ARG A 171 16.69 -5.78 -6.50
N VAL A 172 15.59 -5.10 -6.85
CA VAL A 172 14.25 -5.34 -6.33
C VAL A 172 13.33 -5.80 -7.46
N PRO A 173 12.59 -6.91 -7.32
CA PRO A 173 11.57 -7.28 -8.28
C PRO A 173 10.38 -6.32 -8.16
N VAL A 174 9.86 -5.89 -9.33
CA VAL A 174 8.68 -5.02 -9.44
C VAL A 174 7.85 -5.45 -10.65
N THR A 175 6.55 -5.21 -10.62
CA THR A 175 5.68 -5.52 -11.76
C THR A 175 5.75 -4.43 -12.84
N THR A 176 5.88 -3.17 -12.43
CA THR A 176 5.67 -2.02 -13.31
C THR A 176 6.60 -0.87 -12.97
N VAL A 177 7.02 -0.12 -14.00
CA VAL A 177 7.77 1.14 -13.88
C VAL A 177 6.79 2.30 -14.03
N LEU A 178 6.71 3.17 -13.03
CA LEU A 178 5.83 4.34 -13.03
C LEU A 178 6.64 5.61 -13.35
N PRO A 179 6.47 6.20 -14.53
CA PRO A 179 7.17 7.46 -14.86
C PRO A 179 6.77 8.58 -13.87
N PRO A 180 7.73 9.38 -13.37
CA PRO A 180 7.43 10.45 -12.39
C PRO A 180 6.37 11.46 -12.87
N ARG A 181 6.25 11.65 -14.18
CA ARG A 181 5.31 12.60 -14.79
C ARG A 181 3.83 12.24 -14.63
N ILE A 182 3.51 10.96 -14.33
CA ILE A 182 2.13 10.52 -14.13
C ILE A 182 1.73 10.43 -12.65
N MET A 183 2.65 10.76 -11.75
CA MET A 183 2.35 10.82 -10.32
C MET A 183 1.47 12.02 -10.03
N GLY A 184 0.26 11.76 -9.52
CA GLY A 184 -0.81 12.74 -9.32
C GLY A 184 -0.97 13.22 -7.88
N SER A 185 -2.22 13.36 -7.44
CA SER A 185 -2.58 13.84 -6.11
C SER A 185 -2.47 12.75 -5.03
N GLY A 186 -2.95 13.02 -3.84
CA GLY A 186 -2.98 12.09 -2.71
C GLY A 186 -1.74 12.13 -1.83
N ALA A 187 -0.62 12.68 -2.29
CA ALA A 187 0.60 12.71 -1.50
C ALA A 187 0.46 13.65 -0.29
N GLU A 188 0.61 13.11 0.88
CA GLU A 188 0.73 13.87 2.10
C GLU A 188 2.13 14.49 2.22
N LEU A 189 2.21 15.61 2.94
CA LEU A 189 3.49 16.27 3.22
C LEU A 189 4.35 15.49 4.21
N ASN A 190 3.82 14.40 4.76
CA ASN A 190 4.47 13.59 5.75
C ASN A 190 5.33 12.51 5.10
N SER A 191 6.62 12.47 5.45
CA SER A 191 7.56 11.50 4.90
C SER A 191 7.29 10.05 5.31
N GLU A 192 6.55 9.83 6.37
CA GLU A 192 6.25 8.50 6.91
C GLU A 192 4.97 7.90 6.30
N TYR A 193 4.22 8.73 5.60
CA TYR A 193 2.90 8.44 5.06
C TYR A 193 2.80 9.10 3.67
N VAL A 194 3.51 8.53 2.71
CA VAL A 194 3.48 9.00 1.32
C VAL A 194 2.58 8.07 0.54
N ASP A 195 1.30 8.37 0.50
CA ASP A 195 0.34 7.87 -0.47
C ASP A 195 0.27 8.83 -1.65
N GLN A 196 0.19 8.28 -2.85
CA GLN A 196 0.30 9.03 -4.08
C GLN A 196 -0.49 8.36 -5.20
N ASP A 197 -1.52 9.05 -5.69
CA ASP A 197 -2.30 8.54 -6.82
C ASP A 197 -1.56 8.69 -8.15
N LEU A 198 -1.85 7.80 -9.07
CA LEU A 198 -1.48 7.97 -10.47
C LEU A 198 -2.50 8.88 -11.17
N MET A 199 -2.06 9.76 -12.07
CA MET A 199 -2.96 10.45 -12.99
C MET A 199 -3.38 9.49 -14.10
N SER A 200 -4.39 8.66 -13.84
CA SER A 200 -4.80 7.56 -14.70
C SER A 200 -5.82 7.92 -15.80
N GLY A 201 -6.22 9.19 -15.91
CA GLY A 201 -7.27 9.64 -16.85
C GLY A 201 -6.95 9.39 -18.33
N ASP A 202 -5.67 9.44 -18.73
CA ASP A 202 -5.25 9.04 -20.09
C ASP A 202 -5.14 7.51 -20.19
N ARG A 203 -6.23 6.86 -20.50
CA ARG A 203 -6.31 5.38 -20.61
C ARG A 203 -5.44 4.81 -21.72
N ALA A 204 -5.23 5.55 -22.80
CA ALA A 204 -4.34 5.13 -23.90
C ALA A 204 -2.89 5.11 -23.43
N LEU A 205 -2.46 6.13 -22.69
CA LEU A 205 -1.12 6.17 -22.08
C LEU A 205 -0.94 5.06 -21.04
N MET A 206 -1.97 4.79 -20.22
CA MET A 206 -1.90 3.69 -19.23
C MET A 206 -1.66 2.35 -19.93
N ALA A 207 -2.38 2.08 -21.02
CA ALA A 207 -2.21 0.86 -21.81
C ALA A 207 -0.84 0.83 -22.53
N GLU A 208 -0.37 1.93 -23.10
CA GLU A 208 0.95 2.03 -23.74
C GLU A 208 2.09 1.69 -22.76
N LEU A 209 1.95 2.12 -21.51
CA LEU A 209 2.93 1.88 -20.44
C LEU A 209 2.72 0.53 -19.73
N GLY A 210 1.67 -0.23 -20.03
CA GLY A 210 1.30 -1.48 -19.35
C GLY A 210 0.82 -1.29 -17.91
N ILE A 211 0.50 -0.06 -17.51
CA ILE A 211 0.08 0.29 -16.14
C ILE A 211 -1.37 -0.16 -15.89
N ASP A 212 -2.19 -0.24 -16.94
CA ASP A 212 -3.57 -0.73 -16.88
C ASP A 212 -3.68 -2.21 -16.46
N GLN A 213 -2.56 -2.96 -16.48
CA GLN A 213 -2.48 -4.34 -16.00
C GLN A 213 -2.08 -4.46 -14.52
N MET A 214 -1.80 -3.33 -13.86
CA MET A 214 -1.37 -3.31 -12.46
C MET A 214 -2.46 -3.90 -11.54
N LYS A 215 -2.00 -4.60 -10.52
CA LYS A 215 -2.86 -5.26 -9.53
C LYS A 215 -2.67 -4.64 -8.15
N LEU A 216 -3.69 -4.72 -7.32
CA LEU A 216 -3.62 -4.39 -5.90
C LEU A 216 -2.55 -5.25 -5.22
N GLY A 217 -1.66 -4.63 -4.48
CA GLY A 217 -0.53 -5.32 -3.86
C GLY A 217 0.73 -5.47 -4.72
N ASP A 218 0.73 -4.95 -5.95
CA ASP A 218 1.91 -4.95 -6.80
C ASP A 218 3.02 -4.06 -6.23
N LEU A 219 4.25 -4.56 -6.25
CA LEU A 219 5.43 -3.73 -6.07
C LEU A 219 5.73 -3.01 -7.38
N VAL A 220 5.95 -1.71 -7.29
CA VAL A 220 6.23 -0.84 -8.44
C VAL A 220 7.46 0.01 -8.18
N VAL A 221 8.10 0.50 -9.23
CA VAL A 221 9.24 1.42 -9.11
C VAL A 221 8.90 2.78 -9.70
N ILE A 222 9.32 3.84 -9.01
CA ILE A 222 9.26 5.22 -9.46
C ILE A 222 10.71 5.71 -9.59
N PRO A 223 11.28 5.75 -10.78
CA PRO A 223 12.60 6.34 -11.00
C PRO A 223 12.57 7.85 -10.80
N ASP A 224 13.72 8.44 -10.49
CA ASP A 224 13.89 9.87 -10.23
C ASP A 224 12.97 10.41 -9.11
N ALA A 225 12.58 9.57 -8.17
CA ALA A 225 11.74 9.93 -7.02
C ALA A 225 12.47 9.66 -5.70
N ASP A 226 12.56 10.70 -4.86
CA ASP A 226 13.11 10.66 -3.51
C ASP A 226 11.97 10.94 -2.51
N HIS A 227 11.55 9.94 -1.77
CA HIS A 227 10.45 10.03 -0.80
C HIS A 227 10.93 10.01 0.66
N ARG A 228 12.19 10.30 0.92
CA ARG A 228 12.71 10.30 2.31
C ARG A 228 12.00 11.31 3.21
N PHE A 229 11.68 12.49 2.67
CA PHE A 229 11.13 13.62 3.42
C PHE A 229 9.81 14.16 2.82
N GLY A 230 9.07 13.33 2.11
CA GLY A 230 7.93 13.67 1.30
C GLY A 230 8.24 13.49 -0.20
N ARG A 231 7.22 13.66 -1.03
CA ARG A 231 7.33 13.45 -2.48
C ARG A 231 8.25 14.48 -3.14
N THR A 232 9.35 14.03 -3.74
CA THR A 232 10.31 14.92 -4.40
C THR A 232 10.83 14.29 -5.67
N TYR A 233 10.86 15.05 -6.77
CA TYR A 233 11.61 14.69 -7.98
C TYR A 233 13.09 14.91 -7.73
N ARG A 234 13.90 13.87 -7.91
CA ARG A 234 15.36 13.93 -7.81
C ARG A 234 15.98 12.96 -8.82
N LYS A 235 16.65 13.50 -9.82
CA LYS A 235 17.30 12.68 -10.85
C LYS A 235 18.28 11.67 -10.24
N GLY A 236 18.12 10.41 -10.61
CA GLY A 236 18.94 9.30 -10.14
C GLY A 236 18.47 8.67 -8.82
N ALA A 237 17.51 9.27 -8.12
CA ALA A 237 16.86 8.63 -6.98
C ALA A 237 15.92 7.51 -7.44
N VAL A 238 15.64 6.56 -6.56
CA VAL A 238 14.71 5.45 -6.84
C VAL A 238 13.81 5.21 -5.64
N THR A 239 12.52 5.11 -5.89
CA THR A 239 11.54 4.69 -4.89
C THR A 239 10.88 3.39 -5.34
N ILE A 240 10.80 2.41 -4.44
CA ILE A 240 9.96 1.22 -4.55
C ILE A 240 8.71 1.46 -3.72
N ALA A 241 7.57 1.17 -4.30
CA ALA A 241 6.28 1.44 -3.69
C ALA A 241 5.30 0.29 -3.93
N LEU A 242 4.15 0.36 -3.30
CA LEU A 242 3.10 -0.65 -3.28
C LEU A 242 1.80 -0.06 -3.83
N CYS A 243 1.13 -0.75 -4.74
CA CYS A 243 -0.23 -0.42 -5.16
C CYS A 243 -1.22 -0.82 -4.07
N ILE A 244 -1.89 0.16 -3.44
CA ILE A 244 -2.69 -0.06 -2.23
C ILE A 244 -4.20 0.02 -2.45
N HIS A 245 -4.67 0.81 -3.40
CA HIS A 245 -6.08 0.91 -3.74
C HIS A 245 -6.30 1.03 -5.25
N GLY A 246 -7.54 0.81 -5.68
CA GLY A 246 -7.92 0.82 -7.08
C GLY A 246 -8.03 2.22 -7.67
N ASP A 247 -8.31 2.23 -8.97
CA ASP A 247 -8.43 3.42 -9.79
C ASP A 247 -9.53 4.39 -9.30
N SER A 248 -9.42 5.63 -9.75
CA SER A 248 -10.38 6.69 -9.47
C SER A 248 -10.96 7.28 -10.76
N VAL A 249 -12.18 7.79 -10.67
CA VAL A 249 -12.81 8.54 -11.75
C VAL A 249 -12.46 10.02 -11.72
N MET A 250 -11.81 10.49 -10.65
CA MET A 250 -11.48 11.90 -10.44
C MET A 250 -10.25 12.33 -11.26
N ILE A 251 -10.27 13.59 -11.70
CA ILE A 251 -9.11 14.20 -12.37
C ILE A 251 -7.93 14.29 -11.38
N GLY A 252 -6.75 13.87 -11.84
CA GLY A 252 -5.52 13.87 -11.06
C GLY A 252 -5.39 12.72 -10.05
N HIS A 253 -6.37 11.82 -10.03
CA HIS A 253 -6.42 10.62 -9.22
C HIS A 253 -6.33 9.35 -10.06
N GLY A 254 -6.16 8.21 -9.40
CA GLY A 254 -6.05 6.87 -9.96
C GLY A 254 -5.67 5.86 -8.89
N PRO A 255 -5.05 4.73 -9.23
CA PRO A 255 -4.54 3.79 -8.24
C PRO A 255 -3.55 4.44 -7.26
N GLY A 256 -3.70 4.15 -5.98
CA GLY A 256 -2.87 4.68 -4.92
C GLY A 256 -1.56 3.91 -4.73
N ILE A 257 -0.48 4.64 -4.50
CA ILE A 257 0.88 4.12 -4.41
C ILE A 257 1.53 4.53 -3.09
N LEU A 258 1.82 3.55 -2.23
CA LEU A 258 2.45 3.72 -0.92
C LEU A 258 3.94 3.43 -0.98
N THR A 259 4.79 4.33 -0.48
CA THR A 259 6.24 4.13 -0.43
C THR A 259 6.66 3.04 0.54
N LEU A 260 7.49 2.10 0.08
CA LEU A 260 8.10 1.05 0.89
C LEU A 260 9.58 1.29 1.17
N MET A 261 10.32 1.73 0.17
CA MET A 261 11.74 2.09 0.31
C MET A 261 12.13 3.14 -0.69
N THR A 262 13.10 3.96 -0.35
CA THR A 262 13.61 5.03 -1.22
C THR A 262 15.11 5.25 -1.03
N CYS A 263 15.80 5.59 -2.11
CA CYS A 263 17.22 5.92 -2.09
C CYS A 263 17.46 7.18 -2.92
N PRO A 264 18.22 8.17 -2.39
CA PRO A 264 18.49 9.43 -3.08
C PRO A 264 19.49 9.30 -4.23
N GLU A 265 20.12 8.14 -4.35
CA GLU A 265 21.15 7.82 -5.34
C GLU A 265 20.79 6.48 -6.00
N SER A 266 21.53 6.10 -7.05
CA SER A 266 21.27 4.87 -7.81
C SER A 266 21.75 3.60 -7.06
N CYS A 267 21.26 3.40 -5.83
CA CYS A 267 21.56 2.23 -5.00
C CYS A 267 20.49 1.12 -5.08
N ILE A 268 19.38 1.40 -5.73
CA ILE A 268 18.35 0.42 -6.05
C ILE A 268 18.29 0.25 -7.56
N GLU A 269 18.49 -0.98 -8.03
CA GLU A 269 18.11 -1.43 -9.35
C GLU A 269 16.79 -2.19 -9.27
N TRP A 270 16.12 -2.42 -10.38
CA TRP A 270 14.90 -3.22 -10.43
C TRP A 270 14.91 -4.21 -11.59
N ILE A 271 14.12 -5.25 -11.44
CA ILE A 271 13.84 -6.23 -12.49
C ILE A 271 12.32 -6.41 -12.61
N ILE A 272 11.82 -6.50 -13.84
CA ILE A 272 10.40 -6.78 -14.05
C ILE A 272 10.13 -8.24 -13.73
N ASP A 273 9.25 -8.46 -12.75
CA ASP A 273 8.74 -9.76 -12.34
C ASP A 273 7.23 -9.67 -12.13
N PRO A 274 6.40 -10.32 -12.97
CA PRO A 274 4.95 -10.31 -12.82
C PRO A 274 4.44 -10.87 -11.49
N LYS A 275 5.29 -11.57 -10.73
CA LYS A 275 4.98 -12.15 -9.42
C LYS A 275 5.36 -11.22 -8.25
N ALA A 276 5.88 -10.03 -8.50
CA ALA A 276 6.26 -9.06 -7.47
C ALA A 276 5.03 -8.40 -6.84
N ASN A 277 4.27 -9.20 -6.08
CA ASN A 277 3.03 -8.80 -5.41
C ASN A 277 3.01 -9.34 -3.97
N ILE A 278 2.52 -8.54 -3.03
CA ILE A 278 2.42 -8.94 -1.62
C ILE A 278 1.48 -10.13 -1.39
N ALA A 279 0.54 -10.40 -2.31
CA ALA A 279 -0.27 -11.61 -2.25
C ALA A 279 0.59 -12.88 -2.22
N ASN A 280 1.68 -12.92 -3.01
CA ASN A 280 2.67 -13.99 -2.99
C ASN A 280 3.56 -13.94 -1.73
N TYR A 281 4.04 -12.74 -1.37
CA TYR A 281 5.00 -12.60 -0.28
C TYR A 281 4.41 -12.91 1.10
N PHE A 282 3.10 -12.69 1.26
CA PHE A 282 2.36 -13.00 2.49
C PHE A 282 1.56 -14.30 2.42
N ASN A 283 1.65 -15.04 1.31
CA ASN A 283 0.86 -16.26 1.06
C ASN A 283 -0.67 -16.03 1.18
N ILE A 284 -1.16 -14.85 0.78
CA ILE A 284 -2.59 -14.53 0.76
C ILE A 284 -3.28 -15.37 -0.30
N ARG A 285 -2.69 -15.42 -1.50
CA ARG A 285 -3.08 -16.27 -2.62
C ARG A 285 -1.92 -16.38 -3.62
N GLU A 286 -1.91 -17.46 -4.40
CA GLU A 286 -0.96 -17.62 -5.49
C GLU A 286 -1.34 -16.68 -6.66
N MET A 287 -0.39 -15.89 -7.12
CA MET A 287 -0.54 -15.03 -8.30
C MET A 287 0.03 -15.74 -9.52
N ALA A 288 -0.74 -15.77 -10.59
CA ALA A 288 -0.35 -16.40 -11.87
C ALA A 288 0.66 -15.53 -12.64
#